data_b8006112655b90ab51420d9a78f397c0
#
_entry.id   b8006112655b90ab51420d9a78f397c0
#
_cell.length_a   1.000
_cell.length_b   1.000
_cell.length_c   1.000
_cell.angle_alpha   90.00
_cell.angle_beta   90.00
_cell.angle_gamma   90.00
#
_symmetry.space_group_name_H-M   'P 1'
#
loop_
_entity.id
_entity.type
_entity.pdbx_description
1 polymer ?
#
loop_
_entity_poly.entity_id
_entity_poly.type
_entity_poly.pdbx_seq_one_letter_code
_entity_poly.pdbx_strand_id
1 'polypeptide(L)'
;MCIRDSIEYRGKNIYDILNMTINQAIEFFSESKGTTETRIVKRLLPLQQVGLGYVKMGQSSSTLSGGENQRIKLAYFLSQEKQRPSMFIFDEPTTGLHFHDINTLMASFNRLIEKGHTIIIIEHNLDVVKCADHVIDMGPEGGNGGGHIVCAGTPEDIAACPDSYTGRFLKEKLK
;
A
#
# COMPACT_ATOMS: atom_id res chain seq x y z
N MET A 1 -17.24 34.84 6.98
CA MET A 1 -18.04 33.65 7.20
C MET A 1 -18.46 33.14 5.82
N CYS A 2 -17.85 32.03 5.36
CA CYS A 2 -18.12 31.53 4.00
C CYS A 2 -19.43 30.71 4.05
N ILE A 3 -20.30 30.86 3.04
CA ILE A 3 -21.60 30.09 2.97
C ILE A 3 -21.38 28.57 3.13
N ARG A 4 -20.19 28.09 2.79
CA ARG A 4 -19.79 26.66 2.92
C ARG A 4 -19.70 26.19 4.38
N ASP A 5 -19.45 27.09 5.33
CA ASP A 5 -19.26 26.74 6.75
C ASP A 5 -20.59 26.68 7.50
N SER A 6 -21.70 27.13 6.86
CA SER A 6 -23.05 27.15 7.44
C SER A 6 -23.89 25.90 7.16
N ILE A 7 -23.42 25.02 6.23
CA ILE A 7 -24.10 23.76 5.92
C ILE A 7 -23.49 22.66 6.78
N GLU A 8 -24.30 22.06 7.63
CA GLU A 8 -23.87 20.98 8.52
C GLU A 8 -24.59 19.66 8.16
N TYR A 9 -23.84 18.60 8.29
CA TYR A 9 -24.34 17.22 8.24
C TYR A 9 -23.98 16.54 9.57
N ARG A 10 -24.99 16.21 10.37
CA ARG A 10 -24.81 15.59 11.70
C ARG A 10 -23.88 16.38 12.61
N GLY A 11 -24.02 17.71 12.61
CA GLY A 11 -23.21 18.62 13.43
C GLY A 11 -21.75 18.80 12.95
N LYS A 12 -21.44 18.42 11.70
CA LYS A 12 -20.14 18.61 11.07
C LYS A 12 -20.31 19.39 9.78
N ASN A 13 -19.52 20.45 9.61
CA ASN A 13 -19.42 21.18 8.35
C ASN A 13 -18.35 20.56 7.44
N ILE A 14 -18.19 21.09 6.23
CA ILE A 14 -17.21 20.56 5.26
C ILE A 14 -15.76 20.66 5.76
N TYR A 15 -15.42 21.68 6.53
CA TYR A 15 -14.09 21.82 7.10
C TYR A 15 -13.80 20.72 8.12
N ASP A 16 -14.78 20.39 8.97
CA ASP A 16 -14.66 19.30 9.94
C ASP A 16 -14.45 17.98 9.23
N ILE A 17 -15.24 17.69 8.18
CA ILE A 17 -15.11 16.45 7.38
C ILE A 17 -13.74 16.37 6.72
N LEU A 18 -13.24 17.45 6.12
CA LEU A 18 -11.93 17.47 5.47
C LEU A 18 -10.76 17.29 6.46
N ASN A 19 -10.95 17.66 7.72
CA ASN A 19 -9.96 17.45 8.78
C ASN A 19 -10.01 16.04 9.40
N MET A 20 -11.04 15.26 9.15
CA MET A 20 -11.09 13.86 9.57
C MET A 20 -10.03 13.05 8.85
N THR A 21 -9.45 12.07 9.54
CA THR A 21 -8.70 11.00 8.89
C THR A 21 -9.66 10.08 8.13
N ILE A 22 -9.15 9.28 7.19
CA ILE A 22 -9.94 8.29 6.45
C ILE A 22 -10.65 7.34 7.43
N ASN A 23 -9.96 6.90 8.49
CA ASN A 23 -10.56 6.04 9.52
C ASN A 23 -11.74 6.73 10.22
N GLN A 24 -11.55 7.98 10.67
CA GLN A 24 -12.60 8.77 11.31
C GLN A 24 -13.79 9.03 10.38
N ALA A 25 -13.52 9.29 9.09
CA ALA A 25 -14.58 9.48 8.10
C ALA A 25 -15.37 8.18 7.86
N ILE A 26 -14.70 7.03 7.77
CA ILE A 26 -15.36 5.72 7.66
C ILE A 26 -16.27 5.49 8.88
N GLU A 27 -15.77 5.70 10.09
CA GLU A 27 -16.55 5.56 11.32
C GLU A 27 -17.77 6.48 11.30
N PHE A 28 -17.57 7.78 11.07
CA PHE A 28 -18.63 8.79 11.04
C PHE A 28 -19.74 8.46 10.03
N PHE A 29 -19.39 8.06 8.81
CA PHE A 29 -20.39 7.73 7.78
C PHE A 29 -20.99 6.33 7.97
N SER A 30 -20.33 5.41 8.66
CA SER A 30 -20.87 4.06 8.94
C SER A 30 -21.97 4.04 9.99
N GLU A 31 -22.06 5.06 10.85
CA GLU A 31 -23.13 5.18 11.85
C GLU A 31 -24.52 5.38 11.22
N SER A 32 -24.57 5.83 9.98
CA SER A 32 -25.81 6.01 9.22
C SER A 32 -25.90 4.96 8.11
N LYS A 33 -27.11 4.36 7.96
CA LYS A 33 -27.39 3.34 6.92
C LYS A 33 -27.95 3.94 5.63
N GLY A 34 -27.75 5.22 5.37
CA GLY A 34 -28.18 5.89 4.14
C GLY A 34 -27.42 5.38 2.91
N THR A 35 -28.03 5.50 1.74
CA THR A 35 -27.42 5.05 0.47
C THR A 35 -26.17 5.87 0.11
N THR A 36 -26.18 7.17 0.42
CA THR A 36 -25.05 8.08 0.16
C THR A 36 -23.88 7.75 1.07
N GLU A 37 -24.12 7.56 2.36
CA GLU A 37 -23.11 7.22 3.36
C GLU A 37 -22.46 5.87 3.04
N THR A 38 -23.26 4.87 2.70
CA THR A 38 -22.77 3.56 2.27
C THR A 38 -21.85 3.67 1.05
N ARG A 39 -22.18 4.54 0.08
CA ARG A 39 -21.34 4.79 -1.09
C ARG A 39 -20.03 5.51 -0.73
N ILE A 40 -20.06 6.44 0.22
CA ILE A 40 -18.86 7.13 0.71
C ILE A 40 -17.94 6.11 1.38
N VAL A 41 -18.47 5.32 2.33
CA VAL A 41 -17.70 4.28 3.03
C VAL A 41 -17.07 3.29 2.03
N LYS A 42 -17.86 2.79 1.05
CA LYS A 42 -17.37 1.88 0.02
C LYS A 42 -16.17 2.46 -0.76
N ARG A 43 -16.12 3.78 -0.96
CA ARG A 43 -15.00 4.46 -1.64
C ARG A 43 -13.79 4.71 -0.74
N LEU A 44 -13.99 4.84 0.57
CA LEU A 44 -12.92 5.07 1.54
C LEU A 44 -12.23 3.77 1.99
N LEU A 45 -12.97 2.66 2.05
CA LEU A 45 -12.44 1.37 2.48
C LEU A 45 -11.17 0.93 1.75
N PRO A 46 -11.02 1.06 0.41
CA PRO A 46 -9.78 0.71 -0.27
C PRO A 46 -8.57 1.53 0.21
N LEU A 47 -8.76 2.80 0.58
CA LEU A 47 -7.68 3.64 1.12
C LEU A 47 -7.24 3.15 2.51
N GLN A 48 -8.18 2.75 3.37
CA GLN A 48 -7.86 2.12 4.65
C GLN A 48 -7.13 0.79 4.45
N GLN A 49 -7.57 -0.02 3.47
CA GLN A 49 -6.99 -1.33 3.15
C GLN A 49 -5.55 -1.28 2.63
N VAL A 50 -5.09 -0.13 2.17
CA VAL A 50 -3.69 0.08 1.77
C VAL A 50 -2.86 0.82 2.83
N GLY A 51 -3.36 0.90 4.07
CA GLY A 51 -2.65 1.54 5.19
C GLY A 51 -2.68 3.07 5.17
N LEU A 52 -3.64 3.70 4.49
CA LEU A 52 -3.79 5.17 4.45
C LEU A 52 -4.87 5.69 5.39
N GLY A 53 -5.31 4.89 6.35
CA GLY A 53 -6.38 5.25 7.28
C GLY A 53 -6.10 6.50 8.12
N TYR A 54 -4.85 6.85 8.33
CA TYR A 54 -4.40 8.03 9.09
C TYR A 54 -4.39 9.32 8.28
N VAL A 55 -4.43 9.24 6.95
CA VAL A 55 -4.38 10.41 6.05
C VAL A 55 -5.68 11.21 6.18
N LYS A 56 -5.59 12.54 6.21
CA LYS A 56 -6.77 13.41 6.26
C LYS A 56 -7.47 13.48 4.91
N MET A 57 -8.80 13.54 4.94
CA MET A 57 -9.65 13.67 3.74
C MET A 57 -9.30 14.87 2.87
N GLY A 58 -8.92 15.99 3.49
CA GLY A 58 -8.54 17.24 2.81
C GLY A 58 -7.03 17.40 2.60
N GLN A 59 -6.21 16.36 2.81
CA GLN A 59 -4.77 16.47 2.64
C GLN A 59 -4.39 16.69 1.18
N SER A 60 -3.51 17.68 0.94
CA SER A 60 -3.01 17.95 -0.41
C SER A 60 -2.12 16.79 -0.89
N SER A 61 -2.29 16.38 -2.15
CA SER A 61 -1.45 15.36 -2.78
C SER A 61 0.04 15.74 -2.82
N SER A 62 0.37 17.04 -2.79
CA SER A 62 1.74 17.55 -2.75
C SER A 62 2.45 17.28 -1.42
N THR A 63 1.70 16.99 -0.36
CA THR A 63 2.25 16.70 0.98
C THR A 63 2.40 15.20 1.25
N LEU A 64 1.97 14.36 0.32
CA LEU A 64 2.08 12.91 0.42
C LEU A 64 3.48 12.44 0.00
N SER A 65 4.00 11.45 0.71
CA SER A 65 5.23 10.77 0.33
C SER A 65 5.06 9.95 -0.96
N GLY A 66 6.18 9.55 -1.58
CA GLY A 66 6.15 8.68 -2.77
C GLY A 66 5.38 7.38 -2.53
N GLY A 67 5.62 6.71 -1.41
CA GLY A 67 4.93 5.48 -1.03
C GLY A 67 3.43 5.70 -0.79
N GLU A 68 3.02 6.80 -0.14
CA GLU A 68 1.60 7.14 0.04
C GLU A 68 0.89 7.37 -1.30
N ASN A 69 1.54 8.06 -2.24
CA ASN A 69 0.99 8.25 -3.59
C ASN A 69 0.83 6.92 -4.35
N GLN A 70 1.78 5.99 -4.22
CA GLN A 70 1.66 4.66 -4.80
C GLN A 70 0.48 3.88 -4.19
N ARG A 71 0.30 3.94 -2.87
CA ARG A 71 -0.81 3.29 -2.17
C ARG A 71 -2.17 3.88 -2.54
N ILE A 72 -2.27 5.18 -2.81
CA ILE A 72 -3.50 5.77 -3.36
C ILE A 72 -3.85 5.16 -4.73
N LYS A 73 -2.86 5.02 -5.62
CA LYS A 73 -3.06 4.36 -6.92
C LYS A 73 -3.49 2.90 -6.73
N LEU A 74 -2.86 2.17 -5.80
CA LEU A 74 -3.23 0.80 -5.45
C LEU A 74 -4.68 0.74 -4.97
N ALA A 75 -5.11 1.63 -4.06
CA ALA A 75 -6.49 1.70 -3.58
C ALA A 75 -7.49 1.94 -4.73
N TYR A 76 -7.13 2.80 -5.67
CA TYR A 76 -7.95 3.03 -6.87
C TYR A 76 -8.12 1.74 -7.68
N PHE A 77 -7.05 1.00 -7.95
CA PHE A 77 -7.14 -0.26 -8.68
C PHE A 77 -7.94 -1.33 -7.92
N LEU A 78 -7.77 -1.43 -6.61
CA LEU A 78 -8.56 -2.36 -5.78
C LEU A 78 -10.07 -2.06 -5.82
N SER A 79 -10.44 -0.79 -5.96
CA SER A 79 -11.84 -0.35 -6.05
C SER A 79 -12.54 -0.71 -7.36
N GLN A 80 -11.79 -1.07 -8.41
CA GLN A 80 -12.35 -1.42 -9.71
C GLN A 80 -12.85 -2.87 -9.70
N GLU A 81 -14.09 -3.09 -10.14
CA GLU A 81 -14.71 -4.42 -10.15
C GLU A 81 -14.27 -5.27 -11.36
N LYS A 82 -13.95 -4.62 -12.48
CA LYS A 82 -13.56 -5.29 -13.73
C LYS A 82 -12.28 -4.68 -14.27
N GLN A 83 -11.23 -5.47 -14.33
CA GLN A 83 -9.94 -5.06 -14.92
C GLN A 83 -9.42 -6.16 -15.84
N ARG A 84 -8.67 -5.75 -16.87
CA ARG A 84 -7.86 -6.67 -17.67
C ARG A 84 -6.61 -7.04 -16.87
N PRO A 85 -6.06 -8.26 -17.02
CA PRO A 85 -4.75 -8.59 -16.47
C PRO A 85 -3.73 -7.49 -16.80
N SER A 86 -3.05 -7.02 -15.77
CA SER A 86 -2.12 -5.88 -15.86
C SER A 86 -0.91 -6.17 -15.02
N MET A 87 0.22 -5.52 -15.35
CA MET A 87 1.44 -5.57 -14.55
C MET A 87 1.54 -4.27 -13.74
N PHE A 88 1.78 -4.40 -12.45
CA PHE A 88 2.01 -3.28 -11.52
C PHE A 88 3.45 -3.33 -11.04
N ILE A 89 4.11 -2.18 -11.02
CA ILE A 89 5.46 -2.01 -10.48
C ILE A 89 5.37 -1.02 -9.34
N PHE A 90 5.82 -1.44 -8.16
CA PHE A 90 5.88 -0.62 -6.95
C PHE A 90 7.34 -0.46 -6.53
N ASP A 91 7.70 0.78 -6.21
CA ASP A 91 9.04 1.16 -5.76
C ASP A 91 8.95 1.60 -4.28
N GLU A 92 9.55 0.80 -3.39
CA GLU A 92 9.55 0.98 -1.94
C GLU A 92 8.16 1.30 -1.34
N PRO A 93 7.10 0.51 -1.63
CA PRO A 93 5.75 0.82 -1.18
C PRO A 93 5.56 0.75 0.33
N THR A 94 6.52 0.13 1.07
CA THR A 94 6.47 0.02 2.54
C THR A 94 7.08 1.21 3.26
N THR A 95 7.68 2.16 2.52
CA THR A 95 8.29 3.35 3.14
C THR A 95 7.29 4.11 4.02
N GLY A 96 7.67 4.32 5.28
CA GLY A 96 6.85 5.02 6.28
C GLY A 96 5.72 4.20 6.90
N LEU A 97 5.63 2.90 6.62
CA LEU A 97 4.65 2.00 7.22
C LEU A 97 5.14 1.37 8.53
N HIS A 98 4.24 1.24 9.49
CA HIS A 98 4.44 0.37 10.63
C HIS A 98 4.25 -1.10 10.23
N PHE A 99 4.83 -2.02 11.00
CA PHE A 99 4.78 -3.46 10.73
C PHE A 99 3.35 -3.99 10.49
N HIS A 100 2.37 -3.52 11.25
CA HIS A 100 0.97 -3.92 11.07
C HIS A 100 0.40 -3.49 9.72
N ASP A 101 0.78 -2.31 9.24
CA ASP A 101 0.31 -1.77 7.97
C ASP A 101 0.93 -2.51 6.78
N ILE A 102 2.15 -3.06 6.93
CA ILE A 102 2.79 -3.91 5.93
C ILE A 102 1.94 -5.14 5.63
N ASN A 103 1.41 -5.82 6.67
CA ASN A 103 0.53 -6.98 6.48
C ASN A 103 -0.75 -6.61 5.70
N THR A 104 -1.31 -5.44 6.01
CA THR A 104 -2.49 -4.92 5.31
C THR A 104 -2.19 -4.62 3.84
N LEU A 105 -1.01 -4.06 3.56
CA LEU A 105 -0.53 -3.82 2.21
C LEU A 105 -0.31 -5.12 1.44
N MET A 106 0.33 -6.13 2.05
CA MET A 106 0.54 -7.46 1.46
C MET A 106 -0.77 -8.16 1.13
N ALA A 107 -1.77 -8.08 2.02
CA ALA A 107 -3.11 -8.60 1.72
C ALA A 107 -3.75 -7.89 0.50
N SER A 108 -3.44 -6.61 0.30
CA SER A 108 -3.92 -5.86 -0.86
C SER A 108 -3.25 -6.29 -2.16
N PHE A 109 -1.95 -6.61 -2.13
CA PHE A 109 -1.23 -7.18 -3.27
C PHE A 109 -1.78 -8.57 -3.63
N ASN A 110 -1.99 -9.45 -2.66
CA ASN A 110 -2.55 -10.77 -2.89
C ASN A 110 -3.92 -10.69 -3.59
N ARG A 111 -4.78 -9.74 -3.19
CA ARG A 111 -6.08 -9.51 -3.87
C ARG A 111 -5.93 -9.10 -5.34
N LEU A 112 -4.87 -8.37 -5.72
CA LEU A 112 -4.60 -8.07 -7.13
C LEU A 112 -4.10 -9.32 -7.87
N ILE A 113 -3.24 -10.12 -7.25
CA ILE A 113 -2.75 -11.38 -7.81
C ILE A 113 -3.92 -12.35 -8.06
N GLU A 114 -4.83 -12.50 -7.09
CA GLU A 114 -6.04 -13.31 -7.20
C GLU A 114 -6.97 -12.85 -8.36
N LYS A 115 -6.93 -11.55 -8.71
CA LYS A 115 -7.62 -11.00 -9.87
C LYS A 115 -6.88 -11.24 -11.21
N GLY A 116 -5.74 -11.93 -11.20
CA GLY A 116 -4.95 -12.27 -12.39
C GLY A 116 -3.96 -11.17 -12.80
N HIS A 117 -3.60 -10.25 -11.90
CA HIS A 117 -2.56 -9.25 -12.15
C HIS A 117 -1.18 -9.78 -11.78
N THR A 118 -0.14 -9.21 -12.38
CA THR A 118 1.26 -9.44 -12.02
C THR A 118 1.79 -8.25 -11.21
N ILE A 119 2.51 -8.53 -10.13
CA ILE A 119 3.06 -7.49 -9.26
C ILE A 119 4.58 -7.65 -9.19
N ILE A 120 5.28 -6.56 -9.46
CA ILE A 120 6.72 -6.41 -9.26
C ILE A 120 6.92 -5.38 -8.16
N ILE A 121 7.70 -5.74 -7.13
CA ILE A 121 7.98 -4.85 -5.99
C ILE A 121 9.48 -4.69 -5.90
N ILE A 122 9.96 -3.44 -5.92
CA ILE A 122 11.34 -3.10 -5.60
C ILE A 122 11.35 -2.79 -4.10
N GLU A 123 12.03 -3.63 -3.32
CA GLU A 123 12.00 -3.54 -1.86
C GLU A 123 13.28 -4.06 -1.22
N HIS A 124 13.56 -3.54 -0.04
CA HIS A 124 14.63 -4.00 0.85
C HIS A 124 14.08 -4.51 2.20
N ASN A 125 12.78 -4.42 2.42
CA ASN A 125 12.12 -4.93 3.61
C ASN A 125 11.98 -6.45 3.53
N LEU A 126 12.72 -7.18 4.37
CA LEU A 126 12.75 -8.64 4.37
C LEU A 126 11.40 -9.29 4.72
N ASP A 127 10.52 -8.60 5.43
CA ASP A 127 9.17 -9.12 5.73
C ASP A 127 8.26 -9.10 4.48
N VAL A 128 8.60 -8.28 3.47
CA VAL A 128 7.98 -8.33 2.14
C VAL A 128 8.68 -9.36 1.25
N VAL A 129 10.02 -9.34 1.22
CA VAL A 129 10.83 -10.23 0.37
C VAL A 129 10.53 -11.70 0.65
N LYS A 130 10.39 -12.09 1.93
CA LYS A 130 10.05 -13.48 2.31
C LYS A 130 8.67 -13.96 1.84
N CYS A 131 7.78 -13.03 1.46
CA CYS A 131 6.42 -13.34 1.00
C CYS A 131 6.32 -13.40 -0.54
N ALA A 132 7.41 -13.15 -1.26
CA ALA A 132 7.41 -13.16 -2.72
C ALA A 132 7.42 -14.59 -3.27
N ASP A 133 6.75 -14.80 -4.41
CA ASP A 133 6.82 -16.08 -5.15
C ASP A 133 8.18 -16.23 -5.85
N HIS A 134 8.79 -15.08 -6.24
CA HIS A 134 10.07 -15.05 -6.93
C HIS A 134 10.83 -13.78 -6.56
N VAL A 135 12.10 -13.89 -6.28
CA VAL A 135 13.01 -12.81 -5.92
C VAL A 135 14.13 -12.73 -6.95
N ILE A 136 14.49 -11.52 -7.34
CA ILE A 136 15.67 -11.22 -8.14
C ILE A 136 16.57 -10.34 -7.27
N ASP A 137 17.67 -10.91 -6.79
CA ASP A 137 18.64 -10.18 -5.95
C ASP A 137 19.67 -9.48 -6.82
N MET A 138 19.78 -8.17 -6.64
CA MET A 138 20.63 -7.28 -7.41
C MET A 138 21.79 -6.80 -6.54
N GLY A 139 23.02 -6.90 -7.07
CA GLY A 139 24.19 -6.47 -6.30
C GLY A 139 25.51 -6.75 -7.05
N PRO A 140 26.57 -7.13 -6.29
CA PRO A 140 26.67 -7.14 -4.81
C PRO A 140 26.80 -5.73 -4.21
N GLU A 141 27.36 -4.79 -4.96
CA GLU A 141 27.64 -3.41 -4.55
C GLU A 141 26.66 -2.41 -5.21
N GLY A 142 26.83 -1.12 -4.91
CA GLY A 142 26.17 -0.03 -5.61
C GLY A 142 27.04 0.58 -6.72
N GLY A 143 26.45 1.44 -7.56
CA GLY A 143 27.18 2.15 -8.62
C GLY A 143 27.81 1.20 -9.66
N ASN A 144 29.07 1.46 -10.04
CA ASN A 144 29.77 0.70 -11.09
C ASN A 144 30.09 -0.76 -10.69
N GLY A 145 30.09 -1.10 -9.40
CA GLY A 145 30.29 -2.46 -8.88
C GLY A 145 29.01 -3.25 -8.67
N GLY A 146 27.85 -2.66 -8.96
CA GLY A 146 26.53 -3.24 -8.75
C GLY A 146 25.71 -3.38 -10.03
N GLY A 147 24.41 -3.58 -9.86
CA GLY A 147 23.48 -3.66 -10.98
C GLY A 147 23.52 -5.00 -11.72
N HIS A 148 24.16 -6.03 -11.15
CA HIS A 148 24.16 -7.38 -11.68
C HIS A 148 23.17 -8.26 -10.91
N ILE A 149 22.62 -9.27 -11.57
CA ILE A 149 21.84 -10.30 -10.88
C ILE A 149 22.81 -11.20 -10.12
N VAL A 150 22.72 -11.21 -8.79
CA VAL A 150 23.51 -12.10 -7.92
C VAL A 150 22.90 -13.48 -7.92
N CYS A 151 21.60 -13.57 -7.70
CA CYS A 151 20.82 -14.80 -7.79
C CYS A 151 19.34 -14.47 -8.02
N ALA A 152 18.59 -15.46 -8.46
CA ALA A 152 17.14 -15.36 -8.66
C ALA A 152 16.49 -16.70 -8.35
N GLY A 153 15.31 -16.69 -7.75
CA GLY A 153 14.57 -17.88 -7.35
C GLY A 153 13.55 -17.57 -6.25
N THR A 154 13.14 -18.60 -5.52
CA THR A 154 12.29 -18.44 -4.34
C THR A 154 13.05 -17.75 -3.21
N PRO A 155 12.38 -17.23 -2.18
CA PRO A 155 13.07 -16.70 -0.99
C PRO A 155 14.04 -17.69 -0.38
N GLU A 156 13.73 -18.99 -0.40
CA GLU A 156 14.59 -20.07 0.09
C GLU A 156 15.84 -20.23 -0.77
N ASP A 157 15.73 -20.12 -2.10
CA ASP A 157 16.87 -20.17 -3.03
C ASP A 157 17.81 -18.99 -2.77
N ILE A 158 17.26 -17.79 -2.55
CA ILE A 158 18.04 -16.60 -2.21
C ILE A 158 18.76 -16.79 -0.86
N ALA A 159 18.06 -17.34 0.14
CA ALA A 159 18.64 -17.62 1.45
C ALA A 159 19.76 -18.68 1.41
N ALA A 160 19.75 -19.56 0.42
CA ALA A 160 20.77 -20.58 0.17
C ALA A 160 21.96 -20.05 -0.65
N CYS A 161 21.81 -18.91 -1.32
CA CYS A 161 22.85 -18.32 -2.19
C CYS A 161 24.00 -17.71 -1.34
N PRO A 162 25.24 -18.23 -1.44
CA PRO A 162 26.34 -17.78 -0.59
C PRO A 162 26.78 -16.34 -0.90
N ASP A 163 26.59 -15.88 -2.13
CA ASP A 163 27.02 -14.56 -2.60
C ASP A 163 25.96 -13.47 -2.32
N SER A 164 24.74 -13.85 -1.90
CA SER A 164 23.65 -12.92 -1.62
C SER A 164 23.79 -12.30 -0.23
N TYR A 165 23.92 -10.98 -0.17
CA TYR A 165 23.79 -10.25 1.11
C TYR A 165 22.37 -10.32 1.65
N THR A 166 21.38 -10.14 0.78
CA THR A 166 19.95 -10.29 1.11
C THR A 166 19.68 -11.68 1.69
N GLY A 167 20.22 -12.73 1.08
CA GLY A 167 20.04 -14.12 1.51
C GLY A 167 20.55 -14.39 2.91
N ARG A 168 21.66 -13.78 3.32
CA ARG A 168 22.21 -13.94 4.68
C ARG A 168 21.20 -13.50 5.75
N PHE A 169 20.53 -12.37 5.56
CA PHE A 169 19.52 -11.84 6.50
C PHE A 169 18.18 -12.54 6.35
N LEU A 170 17.81 -12.92 5.11
CA LEU A 170 16.56 -13.61 4.83
C LEU A 170 16.50 -14.99 5.49
N LYS A 171 17.63 -15.68 5.59
CA LYS A 171 17.75 -16.98 6.27
C LYS A 171 17.30 -16.97 7.74
N GLU A 172 17.43 -15.83 8.42
CA GLU A 172 16.95 -15.67 9.80
C GLU A 172 15.43 -15.44 9.88
N LYS A 173 14.86 -14.90 8.82
CA LYS A 173 13.43 -14.56 8.71
C LYS A 173 12.56 -15.71 8.20
N LEU A 174 13.16 -16.73 7.60
CA LEU A 174 12.48 -17.92 7.07
C LEU A 174 12.39 -19.08 8.09
N LYS A 175 12.98 -18.91 9.28
CA LYS A 175 12.85 -19.83 10.41
C LYS A 175 11.52 -19.57 11.11
#